data_a9cad77b2c44b0868e560333f2bc47fa
#
_entry.id   a9cad77b2c44b0868e560333f2bc47fa
#
_cell.length_a   1.000
_cell.length_b   1.000
_cell.length_c   1.000
_cell.angle_alpha   90.00
_cell.angle_beta   90.00
_cell.angle_gamma   90.00
#
_symmetry.space_group_name_H-M   'P 1'
#
loop_
_entity.id
_entity.type
_entity.pdbx_description
1 polymer ?
#
loop_
_entity_poly.entity_id
_entity_poly.type
_entity_poly.pdbx_seq_one_letter_code
_entity_poly.pdbx_strand_id
1 'polypeptide(L)'
;MLTYNARIEYCLDVASIAGIIIDVSCNIEHFAILLDALELQYIKKINIKDDSSNEEIILTIGKNAEFVVDSHELKINIDQIMLIKKMIFDVAIGNSFPGYHLDFEIPSENGTINVCIIIS
;
A
#
# COMPACT_ATOMS: atom_id res chain seq x y z
N MET A 1 -11.42 8.18 11.54
CA MET A 1 -10.79 7.54 10.37
C MET A 1 -9.32 7.32 10.66
N LEU A 2 -8.83 6.11 10.43
CA LEU A 2 -7.45 5.79 10.74
C LEU A 2 -6.53 6.19 9.59
N THR A 3 -5.51 6.95 9.93
CA THR A 3 -4.56 7.50 8.97
C THR A 3 -3.16 6.97 9.26
N TYR A 4 -2.44 6.61 8.21
CA TYR A 4 -1.04 6.24 8.29
C TYR A 4 -0.24 7.13 7.34
N ASN A 5 0.86 7.70 7.82
CA ASN A 5 1.68 8.59 7.00
C ASN A 5 2.79 7.80 6.31
N ALA A 6 2.85 7.91 5.00
CA ALA A 6 3.87 7.30 4.17
C ALA A 6 4.19 8.21 3.00
N ARG A 7 5.30 7.96 2.32
CA ARG A 7 5.59 8.68 1.06
C ARG A 7 4.87 7.98 -0.07
N ILE A 8 4.18 8.75 -0.91
CA ILE A 8 3.40 8.24 -2.03
C ILE A 8 3.88 8.93 -3.31
N GLU A 9 4.16 8.14 -4.31
CA GLU A 9 4.51 8.65 -5.62
C GLU A 9 3.66 7.95 -6.69
N TYR A 10 2.95 8.74 -7.48
CA TYR A 10 2.22 8.23 -8.64
C TYR A 10 3.10 8.32 -9.88
N CYS A 11 3.31 7.19 -10.54
CA CYS A 11 4.04 7.12 -11.81
C CYS A 11 3.02 7.28 -12.93
N LEU A 12 3.16 8.35 -13.70
CA LEU A 12 2.21 8.70 -14.75
C LEU A 12 2.74 8.28 -16.13
N ASP A 13 1.83 7.78 -16.97
CA ASP A 13 2.10 7.48 -18.37
C ASP A 13 1.04 8.17 -19.21
N VAL A 14 1.47 9.05 -20.11
CA VAL A 14 0.63 9.87 -20.98
C VAL A 14 -0.36 10.71 -20.16
N ALA A 15 -1.54 10.20 -19.87
CA ALA A 15 -2.57 10.92 -19.09
C ALA A 15 -3.17 10.04 -18.00
N SER A 16 -2.52 8.94 -17.67
CA SER A 16 -3.06 8.00 -16.69
C SER A 16 -1.99 7.55 -15.69
N ILE A 17 -2.45 7.00 -14.58
CA ILE A 17 -1.57 6.42 -13.57
C ILE A 17 -1.12 5.05 -14.06
N ALA A 18 0.20 4.87 -14.22
CA ALA A 18 0.79 3.60 -14.62
C ALA A 18 1.32 2.80 -13.44
N GLY A 19 1.58 3.47 -12.32
CA GLY A 19 2.10 2.81 -11.13
C GLY A 19 2.00 3.68 -9.90
N ILE A 20 2.20 3.05 -8.75
CA ILE A 20 2.17 3.71 -7.44
C ILE A 20 3.35 3.18 -6.63
N ILE A 21 4.07 4.08 -5.98
CA ILE A 21 5.11 3.71 -5.02
C ILE A 21 4.65 4.19 -3.64
N ILE A 22 4.60 3.27 -2.69
CA ILE A 22 4.29 3.57 -1.29
C ILE A 22 5.52 3.21 -0.47
N ASP A 23 6.15 4.22 0.13
CA ASP A 23 7.36 4.05 0.93
C ASP A 23 7.00 4.19 2.42
N VAL A 24 7.04 3.06 3.11
CA VAL A 24 6.69 2.94 4.52
C VAL A 24 7.98 2.93 5.33
N SER A 25 8.32 4.05 5.96
CA SER A 25 9.57 4.20 6.68
C SER A 25 9.41 4.58 8.15
N CYS A 26 8.24 5.04 8.58
CA CYS A 26 7.98 5.45 9.96
C CYS A 26 6.93 4.56 10.61
N ASN A 27 7.20 4.14 11.86
CA ASN A 27 6.22 3.36 12.63
C ASN A 27 5.68 2.15 11.86
N ILE A 28 6.59 1.34 11.32
CA ILE A 28 6.20 0.19 10.50
C ILE A 28 5.37 -0.81 11.29
N GLU A 29 5.60 -0.94 12.60
CA GLU A 29 4.81 -1.80 13.47
C GLU A 29 3.36 -1.31 13.57
N HIS A 30 3.16 0.01 13.56
CA HIS A 30 1.81 0.57 13.56
C HIS A 30 1.09 0.24 12.26
N PHE A 31 1.80 0.29 11.14
CA PHE A 31 1.22 -0.12 9.85
C PHE A 31 0.80 -1.58 9.87
N ALA A 32 1.62 -2.45 10.46
CA ALA A 32 1.28 -3.87 10.62
C ALA A 32 0.01 -4.05 11.46
N ILE A 33 -0.13 -3.29 12.54
CA ILE A 33 -1.34 -3.33 13.39
C ILE A 33 -2.57 -2.90 12.59
N LEU A 34 -2.46 -1.86 11.80
CA LEU A 34 -3.56 -1.41 10.94
C LEU A 34 -3.93 -2.46 9.89
N LEU A 35 -2.94 -3.13 9.31
CA LEU A 35 -3.19 -4.21 8.35
C LEU A 35 -3.90 -5.40 9.03
N ASP A 36 -3.51 -5.74 10.25
CA ASP A 36 -4.21 -6.78 11.02
C ASP A 36 -5.68 -6.39 11.26
N ALA A 37 -5.92 -5.15 11.66
CA ALA A 37 -7.27 -4.67 11.91
C ALA A 37 -8.11 -4.67 10.62
N LEU A 38 -7.49 -4.36 9.49
CA LEU A 38 -8.15 -4.39 8.19
C LEU A 38 -8.49 -5.83 7.79
N GLU A 39 -7.55 -6.75 7.96
CA GLU A 39 -7.74 -8.17 7.65
C GLU A 39 -8.85 -8.78 8.50
N LEU A 40 -8.88 -8.47 9.80
CA LEU A 40 -9.89 -8.97 10.72
C LEU A 40 -11.21 -8.20 10.65
N GLN A 41 -11.29 -7.20 9.78
CA GLN A 41 -12.48 -6.39 9.55
C GLN A 41 -12.93 -5.55 10.76
N TYR A 42 -12.00 -5.23 11.67
CA TYR A 42 -12.26 -4.27 12.72
C TYR A 42 -12.33 -2.85 12.20
N ILE A 43 -11.62 -2.60 11.08
CA ILE A 43 -11.70 -1.35 10.32
C ILE A 43 -11.97 -1.69 8.87
N LYS A 44 -12.56 -0.74 8.13
CA LYS A 44 -12.91 -0.97 6.72
C LYS A 44 -11.87 -0.38 5.77
N LYS A 45 -11.08 0.56 6.23
CA LYS A 45 -10.10 1.25 5.39
C LYS A 45 -9.01 1.88 6.22
N ILE A 46 -7.87 2.08 5.57
CA ILE A 46 -6.74 2.82 6.10
C ILE A 46 -6.49 3.98 5.13
N ASN A 47 -6.44 5.21 5.63
CA ASN A 47 -6.00 6.33 4.82
C ASN A 47 -4.48 6.42 4.88
N ILE A 48 -3.83 6.16 3.74
CA ILE A 48 -2.39 6.38 3.62
C ILE A 48 -2.21 7.78 3.04
N LYS A 49 -1.49 8.62 3.76
CA LYS A 49 -1.36 10.03 3.44
C LYS A 49 0.11 10.44 3.40
N ASP A 50 0.46 11.21 2.36
CA ASP A 50 1.79 11.80 2.24
C ASP A 50 1.67 13.29 2.54
N ASP A 51 2.16 13.70 3.73
CA ASP A 51 2.05 15.09 4.16
C ASP A 51 2.89 16.04 3.31
N SER A 52 3.93 15.55 2.64
CA SER A 52 4.81 16.41 1.85
C SER A 52 4.26 16.71 0.45
N SER A 53 3.45 15.81 -0.11
CA SER A 53 2.91 15.96 -1.47
C SER A 53 1.40 16.12 -1.53
N ASN A 54 0.71 15.97 -0.40
CA ASN A 54 -0.75 15.92 -0.29
C ASN A 54 -1.39 14.75 -1.04
N GLU A 55 -0.59 13.76 -1.44
CA GLU A 55 -1.13 12.55 -2.06
C GLU A 55 -1.77 11.66 -1.01
N GLU A 56 -2.81 10.93 -1.42
CA GLU A 56 -3.56 10.08 -0.52
C GLU A 56 -4.01 8.82 -1.25
N ILE A 57 -3.96 7.69 -0.53
CA ILE A 57 -4.49 6.41 -1.02
C ILE A 57 -5.36 5.84 0.08
N ILE A 58 -6.54 5.37 -0.30
CA ILE A 58 -7.43 4.65 0.60
C ILE A 58 -7.19 3.16 0.39
N LEU A 59 -6.62 2.51 1.40
CA LEU A 59 -6.34 1.08 1.35
C LEU A 59 -7.52 0.31 1.92
N THR A 60 -8.05 -0.62 1.14
CA THR A 60 -9.15 -1.49 1.55
C THR A 60 -8.82 -2.94 1.26
N ILE A 61 -9.63 -3.86 1.79
CA ILE A 61 -9.48 -5.28 1.53
C ILE A 61 -10.65 -5.77 0.69
N GLY A 62 -10.36 -6.67 -0.25
CA GLY A 62 -11.38 -7.31 -1.06
C GLY A 62 -10.92 -8.67 -1.54
N LYS A 63 -11.83 -9.42 -2.14
CA LYS A 63 -11.53 -10.73 -2.71
C LYS A 63 -10.55 -10.61 -3.88
N ASN A 64 -10.73 -9.58 -4.70
CA ASN A 64 -9.88 -9.32 -5.86
C ASN A 64 -9.21 -7.96 -5.70
N ALA A 65 -7.92 -7.90 -6.02
CA ALA A 65 -7.19 -6.64 -6.00
C ALA A 65 -7.67 -5.75 -7.14
N GLU A 66 -7.78 -4.44 -6.87
CA GLU A 66 -8.24 -3.47 -7.84
C GLU A 66 -7.81 -2.07 -7.40
N PHE A 67 -7.45 -1.22 -8.36
CA PHE A 67 -7.23 0.19 -8.08
C PHE A 67 -8.30 1.03 -8.78
N VAL A 68 -9.02 1.84 -8.01
CA VAL A 68 -10.06 2.75 -8.52
C VAL A 68 -9.46 4.15 -8.60
N VAL A 69 -9.24 4.63 -9.82
CA VAL A 69 -8.52 5.88 -10.07
C VAL A 69 -9.24 7.09 -9.44
N ASP A 70 -10.55 7.20 -9.63
CA ASP A 70 -11.29 8.39 -9.20
C ASP A 70 -11.26 8.61 -7.68
N SER A 71 -11.34 7.53 -6.91
CA SER A 71 -11.36 7.60 -5.45
C SER A 71 -9.99 7.37 -4.82
N HIS A 72 -8.97 7.05 -5.62
CA HIS A 72 -7.65 6.63 -5.14
C HIS A 72 -7.74 5.45 -4.16
N GLU A 73 -8.70 4.57 -4.38
CA GLU A 73 -8.87 3.38 -3.55
C GLU A 73 -8.02 2.24 -4.10
N LEU A 74 -7.13 1.73 -3.26
CA LEU A 74 -6.34 0.54 -3.54
C LEU A 74 -6.92 -0.62 -2.74
N LYS A 75 -7.59 -1.52 -3.43
CA LYS A 75 -8.13 -2.73 -2.83
C LYS A 75 -7.12 -3.85 -3.00
N ILE A 76 -6.73 -4.48 -1.89
CA ILE A 76 -5.80 -5.61 -1.89
C ILE A 76 -6.48 -6.84 -1.31
N ASN A 77 -5.95 -8.02 -1.65
CA ASN A 77 -6.48 -9.27 -1.13
C ASN A 77 -5.67 -9.74 0.09
N ILE A 78 -6.13 -10.81 0.73
CA ILE A 78 -5.51 -11.34 1.93
C ILE A 78 -4.07 -11.79 1.67
N ASP A 79 -3.80 -12.42 0.53
CA ASP A 79 -2.46 -12.90 0.19
C ASP A 79 -1.47 -11.74 0.10
N GLN A 80 -1.89 -10.62 -0.48
CA GLN A 80 -1.07 -9.42 -0.58
C GLN A 80 -0.82 -8.81 0.80
N ILE A 81 -1.85 -8.77 1.66
CA ILE A 81 -1.68 -8.30 3.04
C ILE A 81 -0.66 -9.16 3.78
N MET A 82 -0.72 -10.48 3.63
CA MET A 82 0.20 -11.39 4.29
C MET A 82 1.64 -11.17 3.83
N LEU A 83 1.85 -10.92 2.54
CA LEU A 83 3.19 -10.63 2.00
C LEU A 83 3.74 -9.31 2.56
N ILE A 84 2.90 -8.29 2.67
CA ILE A 84 3.31 -7.01 3.23
C ILE A 84 3.68 -7.17 4.71
N LYS A 85 2.86 -7.89 5.47
CA LYS A 85 3.14 -8.13 6.89
C LYS A 85 4.44 -8.91 7.08
N LYS A 86 4.69 -9.90 6.21
CA LYS A 86 5.94 -10.65 6.24
C LYS A 86 7.14 -9.74 5.99
N MET A 87 7.02 -8.82 5.03
CA MET A 87 8.10 -7.87 4.76
C MET A 87 8.34 -6.94 5.95
N ILE A 88 7.28 -6.46 6.60
CA ILE A 88 7.41 -5.64 7.81
C ILE A 88 8.14 -6.42 8.90
N PHE A 89 7.79 -7.67 9.10
CA PHE A 89 8.44 -8.54 10.08
C PHE A 89 9.93 -8.71 9.75
N ASP A 90 10.26 -8.98 8.49
CA ASP A 90 11.67 -9.13 8.07
C ASP A 90 12.48 -7.86 8.36
N VAL A 91 11.92 -6.70 8.08
CA VAL A 91 12.59 -5.42 8.39
C VAL A 91 12.75 -5.25 9.90
N ALA A 92 11.71 -5.56 10.67
CA ALA A 92 11.74 -5.37 12.12
C ALA A 92 12.80 -6.22 12.81
N ILE A 93 13.07 -7.44 12.31
CA ILE A 93 14.09 -8.32 12.88
C ILE A 93 15.47 -8.15 12.23
N GLY A 94 15.63 -7.16 11.34
CA GLY A 94 16.90 -6.89 10.67
C GLY A 94 17.22 -7.86 9.53
N ASN A 95 16.26 -8.62 9.04
CA ASN A 95 16.45 -9.59 7.96
C ASN A 95 16.01 -9.00 6.62
N SER A 96 16.54 -7.83 6.28
CA SER A 96 16.23 -7.15 5.05
C SER A 96 17.50 -6.61 4.40
N PHE A 97 17.38 -6.07 3.20
CA PHE A 97 18.49 -5.51 2.45
C PHE A 97 18.09 -4.15 1.87
N PRO A 98 19.04 -3.30 1.49
CA PRO A 98 18.73 -2.02 0.86
C PRO A 98 17.89 -2.21 -0.40
N GLY A 99 16.81 -1.44 -0.53
CA GLY A 99 15.89 -1.55 -1.66
C GLY A 99 14.87 -2.68 -1.55
N TYR A 100 14.71 -3.27 -0.36
CA TYR A 100 13.72 -4.33 -0.14
C TYR A 100 12.32 -3.82 -0.42
N HIS A 101 11.66 -4.45 -1.38
CA HIS A 101 10.33 -4.00 -1.84
C HIS A 101 9.51 -5.15 -2.37
N LEU A 102 8.20 -4.92 -2.44
CA LEU A 102 7.24 -5.82 -3.08
C LEU A 102 6.58 -5.10 -4.25
N ASP A 103 6.42 -5.81 -5.36
CA ASP A 103 5.71 -5.32 -6.53
C ASP A 103 4.47 -6.16 -6.77
N PHE A 104 3.34 -5.49 -6.97
CA PHE A 104 2.08 -6.15 -7.34
C PHE A 104 1.56 -5.55 -8.65
N GLU A 105 1.12 -6.40 -9.57
CA GLU A 105 0.35 -5.96 -10.71
C GLU A 105 -1.13 -6.00 -10.32
N ILE A 106 -1.78 -4.84 -10.36
CA ILE A 106 -3.16 -4.68 -9.89
C ILE A 106 -4.02 -4.16 -11.02
N PRO A 107 -5.17 -4.81 -11.29
CA PRO A 107 -6.11 -4.33 -12.31
C PRO A 107 -6.62 -2.93 -11.99
N SER A 108 -6.80 -2.14 -13.03
CA SER A 108 -7.35 -0.80 -12.96
C SER A 108 -8.27 -0.60 -14.18
N GLU A 109 -8.99 0.51 -14.22
CA GLU A 109 -9.94 0.82 -15.29
C GLU A 109 -9.28 0.83 -16.68
N ASN A 110 -8.00 1.20 -16.74
CA ASN A 110 -7.26 1.35 -18.00
C ASN A 110 -6.22 0.23 -18.21
N GLY A 111 -6.39 -0.92 -17.57
CA GLY A 111 -5.45 -2.03 -17.65
C GLY A 111 -4.90 -2.39 -16.30
N THR A 112 -3.59 -2.66 -16.22
CA THR A 112 -2.94 -2.97 -14.95
C THR A 112 -1.98 -1.86 -14.55
N ILE A 113 -1.84 -1.66 -13.24
CA ILE A 113 -0.82 -0.77 -12.70
C ILE A 113 0.16 -1.58 -11.85
N ASN A 114 1.38 -1.08 -11.71
CA ASN A 114 2.35 -1.66 -10.79
C ASN A 114 2.30 -0.91 -9.46
N VAL A 115 2.08 -1.64 -8.38
CA VAL A 115 2.13 -1.08 -7.02
C VAL A 115 3.38 -1.60 -6.35
N CYS A 116 4.30 -0.70 -6.03
CA CYS A 116 5.55 -1.00 -5.36
C CYS A 116 5.47 -0.53 -3.91
N ILE A 117 5.65 -1.46 -2.98
CA ILE A 117 5.65 -1.14 -1.55
C ILE A 117 7.07 -1.34 -1.03
N ILE A 118 7.64 -0.25 -0.52
CA ILE A 118 8.98 -0.23 0.07
C ILE A 118 8.82 -0.10 1.57
N ILE A 119 9.55 -0.91 2.33
CA ILE A 119 9.59 -0.81 3.78
C ILE A 119 11.05 -0.69 4.21
N SER A 120 11.34 0.34 4.94
CA SER A 120 12.72 0.60 5.36
C SER A 120 12.83 0.94 6.85
#